data_233cbb81f0b602c6cdebb3d0a537f4a4
#
_entry.id   233cbb81f0b602c6cdebb3d0a537f4a4
#
_cell.length_a   1.000
_cell.length_b   1.000
_cell.length_c   1.000
_cell.angle_alpha   90.00
_cell.angle_beta   90.00
_cell.angle_gamma   90.00
#
_symmetry.space_group_name_H-M   'P 1'
#
loop_
_entity.id
_entity.type
_entity.pdbx_description
1 polymer ?
#
loop_
_entity_poly.entity_id
_entity_poly.type
_entity_poly.pdbx_seq_one_letter_code
_entity_poly.pdbx_strand_id
1 'polypeptide(L)'
;MAAVLALLLIGGLVWAGIAIAGMFRGDPAQPPAAAGSPSVSPHPAASSAPGETASPEPTPSPTPKPTSTEPVCNPASIKVTGSTDAETYAADQLPVLSLTVRNTGEIPCPVNVGTSQMEFLITSGEDRIFSSRDCQEGAEDLEVIIEPGGSETARFQWQRNRSAPECAPVDVVPGPGGYVFKTRLGERISDEVPFTLQ
;
A
#
# COMPACT_ATOMS: atom_id res chain seq x y z
N MET A 1 49.81 -22.71 -4.17
CA MET A 1 49.02 -22.88 -5.40
C MET A 1 47.53 -22.66 -5.19
N ALA A 2 46.95 -23.02 -4.05
CA ALA A 2 45.50 -22.80 -3.77
C ALA A 2 45.08 -21.33 -3.71
N ALA A 3 45.90 -20.43 -3.22
CA ALA A 3 45.58 -18.99 -3.10
C ALA A 3 45.50 -18.25 -4.45
N VAL A 4 46.29 -18.69 -5.45
CA VAL A 4 46.32 -18.09 -6.79
C VAL A 4 45.06 -18.48 -7.59
N LEU A 5 44.54 -19.70 -7.39
CA LEU A 5 43.33 -20.20 -8.03
C LEU A 5 42.08 -19.47 -7.51
N ALA A 6 42.05 -19.12 -6.21
CA ALA A 6 40.92 -18.37 -5.61
C ALA A 6 40.82 -16.93 -6.16
N LEU A 7 41.94 -16.27 -6.40
CA LEU A 7 41.97 -14.91 -6.96
C LEU A 7 41.54 -14.85 -8.43
N LEU A 8 41.77 -15.89 -9.21
CA LEU A 8 41.32 -15.95 -10.60
C LEU A 8 39.81 -16.19 -10.73
N LEU A 9 39.20 -16.91 -9.78
CA LEU A 9 37.74 -17.12 -9.76
C LEU A 9 36.98 -15.85 -9.35
N ILE A 10 37.51 -15.04 -8.43
CA ILE A 10 36.91 -13.79 -8.00
C ILE A 10 37.01 -12.72 -9.10
N GLY A 11 38.16 -12.67 -9.81
CA GLY A 11 38.34 -11.74 -10.94
C GLY A 11 37.42 -12.01 -12.13
N GLY A 12 37.11 -13.30 -12.41
CA GLY A 12 36.19 -13.68 -13.48
C GLY A 12 34.73 -13.29 -13.25
N LEU A 13 34.25 -13.35 -12.01
CA LEU A 13 32.86 -12.97 -11.65
C LEU A 13 32.63 -11.46 -11.70
N VAL A 14 33.63 -10.63 -11.39
CA VAL A 14 33.53 -9.17 -11.47
C VAL A 14 33.48 -8.69 -12.92
N TRP A 15 34.21 -9.36 -13.83
CA TRP A 15 34.22 -8.97 -15.26
C TRP A 15 32.94 -9.33 -15.99
N ALA A 16 32.27 -10.42 -15.64
CA ALA A 16 30.98 -10.81 -16.22
C ALA A 16 29.82 -9.89 -15.82
N GLY A 17 29.90 -9.22 -14.64
CA GLY A 17 28.86 -8.29 -14.16
C GLY A 17 28.82 -6.96 -14.89
N ILE A 18 29.91 -6.50 -15.50
CA ILE A 18 30.00 -5.19 -16.17
C ILE A 18 29.46 -5.23 -17.61
N ALA A 19 29.45 -6.40 -18.25
CA ALA A 19 29.02 -6.55 -19.63
C ALA A 19 27.49 -6.53 -19.84
N ILE A 20 26.68 -6.70 -18.81
CA ILE A 20 25.21 -6.75 -18.91
C ILE A 20 24.54 -5.39 -18.68
N ALA A 21 25.24 -4.39 -18.14
CA ALA A 21 24.70 -3.06 -17.84
C ALA A 21 24.58 -2.12 -19.05
N GLY A 22 25.00 -2.56 -20.24
CA GLY A 22 25.07 -1.72 -21.45
C GLY A 22 23.89 -1.81 -22.43
N MET A 23 22.92 -2.71 -22.22
CA MET A 23 21.88 -3.00 -23.23
C MET A 23 20.49 -2.37 -22.99
N PHE A 24 20.33 -1.57 -21.95
CA PHE A 24 19.05 -0.87 -21.67
C PHE A 24 19.19 0.67 -21.72
N ARG A 25 19.80 1.21 -22.75
CA ARG A 25 19.62 2.63 -23.10
C ARG A 25 18.66 2.69 -24.27
N GLY A 26 17.36 2.74 -23.97
CA GLY A 26 16.32 3.14 -24.89
C GLY A 26 16.33 4.67 -25.02
N ASP A 27 16.43 5.14 -26.25
CA ASP A 27 16.33 6.52 -26.70
C ASP A 27 15.00 7.15 -26.28
N PRO A 28 14.94 8.39 -25.78
CA PRO A 28 13.67 9.07 -25.56
C PRO A 28 13.11 9.58 -26.88
N ALA A 29 12.06 8.95 -27.37
CA ALA A 29 11.30 9.42 -28.51
C ALA A 29 10.60 10.76 -28.21
N GLN A 30 10.90 11.73 -29.03
CA GLN A 30 10.37 13.08 -29.07
C GLN A 30 8.90 13.08 -29.52
N PRO A 31 7.98 13.83 -28.90
CA PRO A 31 6.60 13.91 -29.37
C PRO A 31 6.49 14.86 -30.60
N PRO A 32 5.64 14.56 -31.58
CA PRO A 32 5.42 15.47 -32.71
C PRO A 32 4.51 16.63 -32.32
N ALA A 33 4.90 17.80 -32.76
CA ALA A 33 4.17 19.04 -32.67
C ALA A 33 2.87 19.00 -33.50
N ALA A 34 1.76 19.38 -32.86
CA ALA A 34 0.51 19.66 -33.55
C ALA A 34 0.38 21.15 -33.84
N ALA A 35 0.21 21.48 -35.08
CA ALA A 35 -0.25 22.77 -35.54
C ALA A 35 -1.66 22.64 -36.11
N GLY A 36 -2.54 23.59 -35.81
CA GLY A 36 -3.73 23.81 -36.61
C GLY A 36 -5.00 24.20 -35.87
N SER A 37 -5.12 25.44 -35.43
CA SER A 37 -6.41 26.16 -35.48
C SER A 37 -6.64 26.65 -36.92
N PRO A 38 -7.90 26.77 -37.40
CA PRO A 38 -8.49 28.10 -37.42
C PRO A 38 -10.02 28.17 -37.25
N SER A 39 -10.46 29.28 -36.69
CA SER A 39 -11.24 30.35 -37.30
C SER A 39 -12.75 30.18 -37.43
N VAL A 40 -13.41 30.79 -36.53
CA VAL A 40 -14.36 31.93 -36.52
C VAL A 40 -15.26 32.16 -37.75
N SER A 41 -16.53 32.40 -37.41
CA SER A 41 -17.46 33.40 -37.94
C SER A 41 -18.51 32.98 -38.92
N PRO A 42 -19.54 33.81 -39.05
CA PRO A 42 -20.46 34.36 -38.07
C PRO A 42 -21.94 34.12 -38.44
N HIS A 43 -22.75 34.53 -37.54
CA HIS A 43 -24.22 34.75 -37.65
C HIS A 43 -24.67 35.51 -38.90
N PRO A 44 -25.90 35.33 -39.37
CA PRO A 44 -26.85 36.45 -39.22
C PRO A 44 -28.22 36.14 -38.65
N ALA A 45 -28.72 37.17 -38.00
CA ALA A 45 -30.04 37.27 -37.41
C ALA A 45 -31.12 37.53 -38.49
N ALA A 46 -32.33 37.17 -38.15
CA ALA A 46 -33.62 37.82 -38.40
C ALA A 46 -34.69 36.71 -38.40
N SER A 47 -35.88 36.78 -37.86
CA SER A 47 -36.79 37.88 -37.68
C SER A 47 -38.04 37.29 -36.98
N SER A 48 -38.65 38.12 -36.26
CA SER A 48 -39.86 38.01 -35.45
C SER A 48 -41.13 37.48 -36.13
N ALA A 49 -41.94 36.82 -35.33
CA ALA A 49 -43.31 37.10 -34.87
C ALA A 49 -44.37 36.03 -35.27
N PRO A 50 -45.58 36.07 -34.74
CA PRO A 50 -45.98 35.89 -33.35
C PRO A 50 -47.09 34.81 -33.19
N GLY A 51 -47.22 34.28 -31.99
CA GLY A 51 -48.52 33.92 -31.45
C GLY A 51 -49.13 32.58 -31.84
N GLU A 52 -49.05 31.64 -30.87
CA GLU A 52 -50.19 30.74 -30.63
C GLU A 52 -50.17 30.28 -29.17
N THR A 53 -51.25 30.61 -28.48
CA THR A 53 -51.52 30.22 -27.11
C THR A 53 -51.75 28.74 -27.05
N ALA A 54 -50.75 27.99 -26.58
CA ALA A 54 -50.90 26.57 -26.26
C ALA A 54 -51.11 26.41 -24.75
N SER A 55 -52.24 25.78 -24.45
CA SER A 55 -52.67 25.30 -23.13
C SER A 55 -51.58 24.52 -22.41
N PRO A 56 -51.40 24.67 -21.06
CA PRO A 56 -50.39 23.91 -20.34
C PRO A 56 -50.76 22.43 -20.29
N GLU A 57 -49.99 21.63 -21.00
CA GLU A 57 -49.96 20.16 -20.88
C GLU A 57 -49.47 19.78 -19.48
N PRO A 58 -50.09 18.81 -18.79
CA PRO A 58 -49.65 18.41 -17.46
C PRO A 58 -48.27 17.81 -17.51
N THR A 59 -47.33 18.47 -16.89
CA THR A 59 -45.96 17.99 -16.65
C THR A 59 -46.01 16.61 -16.00
N PRO A 60 -45.41 15.56 -16.61
CA PRO A 60 -45.33 14.26 -15.97
C PRO A 60 -44.47 14.39 -14.71
N SER A 61 -45.11 14.07 -13.58
CA SER A 61 -44.43 13.97 -12.27
C SER A 61 -43.23 13.00 -12.43
N PRO A 62 -42.02 13.37 -11.97
CA PRO A 62 -40.88 12.47 -12.09
C PRO A 62 -41.17 11.21 -11.29
N THR A 63 -41.27 10.08 -11.99
CA THR A 63 -41.32 8.76 -11.40
C THR A 63 -40.03 8.60 -10.56
N PRO A 64 -40.12 8.28 -9.26
CA PRO A 64 -38.92 8.05 -8.46
C PRO A 64 -38.11 6.92 -9.10
N LYS A 65 -36.91 7.25 -9.55
CA LYS A 65 -35.93 6.28 -10.01
C LYS A 65 -35.69 5.30 -8.87
N PRO A 66 -35.83 3.98 -9.06
CA PRO A 66 -35.50 3.04 -8.01
C PRO A 66 -34.04 3.27 -7.60
N THR A 67 -33.82 3.67 -6.36
CA THR A 67 -32.50 3.71 -5.76
C THR A 67 -32.08 2.24 -5.62
N SER A 68 -31.30 1.76 -6.58
CA SER A 68 -30.59 0.49 -6.43
C SER A 68 -29.64 0.70 -5.25
N THR A 69 -30.01 0.19 -4.09
CA THR A 69 -29.07 0.07 -2.97
C THR A 69 -28.14 -1.07 -3.34
N GLU A 70 -27.09 -0.76 -4.10
CA GLU A 70 -25.99 -1.72 -4.24
C GLU A 70 -25.46 -2.04 -2.85
N PRO A 71 -25.22 -3.32 -2.55
CA PRO A 71 -24.68 -3.71 -1.26
C PRO A 71 -23.34 -3.03 -1.04
N VAL A 72 -23.26 -2.21 0.03
CA VAL A 72 -22.03 -1.47 0.38
C VAL A 72 -21.23 -2.29 1.36
N CYS A 73 -19.92 -2.39 1.13
CA CYS A 73 -19.00 -3.04 2.05
C CYS A 73 -19.16 -2.49 3.47
N ASN A 74 -19.40 -3.39 4.44
CA ASN A 74 -19.40 -3.03 5.85
C ASN A 74 -17.93 -3.00 6.35
N PRO A 75 -17.41 -1.84 6.76
CA PRO A 75 -16.03 -1.75 7.27
C PRO A 75 -15.74 -2.69 8.44
N ALA A 76 -16.74 -3.07 9.25
CA ALA A 76 -16.58 -4.01 10.35
C ALA A 76 -16.29 -5.46 9.90
N SER A 77 -16.54 -5.78 8.62
CA SER A 77 -16.20 -7.07 8.03
C SER A 77 -14.71 -7.23 7.73
N ILE A 78 -13.96 -6.13 7.72
CA ILE A 78 -12.51 -6.17 7.50
C ILE A 78 -11.82 -6.42 8.84
N LYS A 79 -11.16 -7.57 8.94
CA LYS A 79 -10.39 -8.00 10.12
C LYS A 79 -8.90 -7.87 9.84
N VAL A 80 -8.17 -7.38 10.84
CA VAL A 80 -6.71 -7.27 10.82
C VAL A 80 -6.16 -8.23 11.87
N THR A 81 -5.21 -9.08 11.47
CA THR A 81 -4.53 -10.01 12.35
C THR A 81 -3.02 -9.89 12.20
N GLY A 82 -2.30 -10.00 13.31
CA GLY A 82 -0.85 -10.12 13.35
C GLY A 82 -0.43 -11.58 13.51
N SER A 83 0.74 -11.93 13.02
CA SER A 83 1.43 -13.18 13.35
C SER A 83 2.93 -13.03 13.20
N THR A 84 3.67 -13.89 13.90
CA THR A 84 5.12 -14.07 13.76
C THR A 84 5.40 -15.44 13.16
N ASP A 85 6.51 -15.59 12.46
CA ASP A 85 6.91 -16.87 11.85
C ASP A 85 7.42 -17.90 12.87
N ALA A 86 7.73 -17.47 14.11
CA ALA A 86 8.06 -18.33 15.25
C ALA A 86 7.64 -17.67 16.57
N GLU A 87 7.53 -18.46 17.64
CA GLU A 87 7.25 -17.96 19.00
C GLU A 87 8.54 -17.60 19.75
N THR A 88 9.67 -18.15 19.34
CA THR A 88 10.98 -17.95 19.98
C THR A 88 12.08 -17.85 18.92
N TYR A 89 12.96 -16.90 19.11
CA TYR A 89 14.05 -16.59 18.18
C TYR A 89 15.41 -16.66 18.88
N ALA A 90 16.33 -17.44 18.35
CA ALA A 90 17.73 -17.46 18.76
C ALA A 90 18.44 -16.13 18.45
N ALA A 91 19.63 -15.93 18.99
CA ALA A 91 20.35 -14.66 18.90
C ALA A 91 20.62 -14.20 17.45
N ASP A 92 20.77 -15.11 16.53
CA ASP A 92 21.05 -14.90 15.10
C ASP A 92 19.81 -14.89 14.20
N GLN A 93 18.62 -15.13 14.78
CA GLN A 93 17.36 -15.18 14.03
C GLN A 93 16.65 -13.83 14.04
N LEU A 94 16.12 -13.43 12.88
CA LEU A 94 15.35 -12.21 12.71
C LEU A 94 13.86 -12.54 12.57
N PRO A 95 13.00 -12.00 13.46
CA PRO A 95 11.55 -12.21 13.39
C PRO A 95 10.95 -11.71 12.08
N VAL A 96 10.10 -12.53 11.43
CA VAL A 96 9.25 -12.10 10.34
C VAL A 96 7.84 -11.84 10.88
N LEU A 97 7.45 -10.59 10.86
CA LEU A 97 6.16 -10.10 11.31
C LEU A 97 5.19 -10.06 10.12
N SER A 98 3.98 -10.54 10.30
CA SER A 98 2.96 -10.54 9.25
C SER A 98 1.73 -9.76 9.69
N LEU A 99 1.22 -8.91 8.80
CA LEU A 99 -0.08 -8.25 8.87
C LEU A 99 -0.98 -8.91 7.84
N THR A 100 -2.08 -9.51 8.27
CA THR A 100 -3.09 -10.07 7.36
C THR A 100 -4.40 -9.32 7.50
N VAL A 101 -4.92 -8.85 6.36
CA VAL A 101 -6.22 -8.19 6.23
C VAL A 101 -7.16 -9.18 5.57
N ARG A 102 -8.30 -9.46 6.18
CA ARG A 102 -9.28 -10.42 5.66
C ARG A 102 -10.67 -9.79 5.57
N ASN A 103 -11.35 -10.01 4.46
CA ASN A 103 -12.77 -9.74 4.33
C ASN A 103 -13.57 -10.93 4.85
N THR A 104 -14.27 -10.75 5.99
CA THR A 104 -15.17 -11.74 6.60
C THR A 104 -16.63 -11.52 6.22
N GLY A 105 -16.91 -10.52 5.36
CA GLY A 105 -18.24 -10.21 4.85
C GLY A 105 -18.62 -11.05 3.64
N GLU A 106 -19.81 -10.76 3.10
CA GLU A 106 -20.40 -11.48 1.97
C GLU A 106 -20.27 -10.75 0.63
N ILE A 107 -19.73 -9.52 0.65
CA ILE A 107 -19.53 -8.69 -0.55
C ILE A 107 -18.07 -8.27 -0.69
N PRO A 108 -17.59 -7.99 -1.92
CA PRO A 108 -16.26 -7.46 -2.16
C PRO A 108 -16.06 -6.12 -1.44
N CYS A 109 -14.90 -5.91 -0.84
CA CYS A 109 -14.58 -4.70 -0.10
C CYS A 109 -13.34 -4.00 -0.65
N PRO A 110 -13.42 -2.73 -1.05
CA PRO A 110 -12.24 -1.91 -1.31
C PRO A 110 -11.54 -1.59 0.02
N VAL A 111 -10.25 -1.84 0.08
CA VAL A 111 -9.42 -1.62 1.26
C VAL A 111 -8.09 -1.01 0.85
N ASN A 112 -7.71 0.08 1.50
CA ASN A 112 -6.36 0.61 1.35
C ASN A 112 -5.40 -0.24 2.19
N VAL A 113 -4.57 -1.04 1.52
CA VAL A 113 -3.52 -1.87 2.12
C VAL A 113 -2.13 -1.27 1.88
N GLY A 114 -2.06 0.01 1.57
CA GLY A 114 -0.82 0.73 1.35
C GLY A 114 -0.01 0.95 2.63
N THR A 115 1.25 1.27 2.46
CA THR A 115 2.18 1.53 3.56
C THR A 115 1.79 2.76 4.38
N SER A 116 1.01 3.70 3.81
CA SER A 116 0.41 4.84 4.52
C SER A 116 -0.53 4.40 5.66
N GLN A 117 -1.15 3.22 5.53
CA GLN A 117 -2.12 2.67 6.48
C GLN A 117 -1.52 1.66 7.44
N MET A 118 -0.37 1.05 7.08
CA MET A 118 0.23 -0.03 7.85
C MET A 118 1.11 0.46 8.99
N GLU A 119 1.14 -0.33 10.06
CA GLU A 119 2.12 -0.21 11.13
C GLU A 119 2.43 -1.59 11.71
N PHE A 120 3.72 -1.87 11.92
CA PHE A 120 4.24 -3.00 12.68
C PHE A 120 4.82 -2.44 13.96
N LEU A 121 4.22 -2.76 15.10
CA LEU A 121 4.57 -2.22 16.41
C LEU A 121 5.07 -3.34 17.33
N ILE A 122 6.22 -3.15 17.98
CA ILE A 122 6.77 -4.08 18.96
C ILE A 122 6.92 -3.36 20.29
N THR A 123 6.46 -4.00 21.37
CA THR A 123 6.61 -3.54 22.75
C THR A 123 7.23 -4.63 23.63
N SER A 124 7.79 -4.23 24.79
CA SER A 124 8.22 -5.13 25.86
C SER A 124 7.77 -4.54 27.19
N GLY A 125 6.73 -5.13 27.78
CA GLY A 125 5.99 -4.48 28.87
C GLY A 125 5.41 -3.14 28.41
N GLU A 126 5.69 -2.06 29.13
CA GLU A 126 5.24 -0.72 28.78
C GLU A 126 6.19 0.00 27.80
N ASP A 127 7.36 -0.60 27.53
CA ASP A 127 8.37 0.01 26.67
C ASP A 127 8.05 -0.23 25.19
N ARG A 128 7.97 0.86 24.41
CA ARG A 128 7.84 0.81 22.96
C ARG A 128 9.23 0.58 22.35
N ILE A 129 9.42 -0.58 21.75
CA ILE A 129 10.69 -1.01 21.18
C ILE A 129 10.85 -0.52 19.75
N PHE A 130 9.82 -0.74 18.91
CA PHE A 130 9.91 -0.47 17.48
C PHE A 130 8.54 -0.12 16.89
N SER A 131 8.53 0.82 15.95
CA SER A 131 7.42 1.02 15.02
C SER A 131 7.95 1.23 13.61
N SER A 132 7.35 0.55 12.63
CA SER A 132 7.71 0.72 11.23
C SER A 132 7.44 2.14 10.70
N ARG A 133 6.61 2.92 11.38
CA ARG A 133 6.29 4.31 11.01
C ARG A 133 7.37 5.31 11.37
N ASP A 134 8.24 4.99 12.32
CA ASP A 134 9.23 5.94 12.83
C ASP A 134 10.21 6.43 11.77
N CYS A 135 10.64 5.51 10.89
CA CYS A 135 11.61 5.79 9.83
C CYS A 135 11.01 5.52 8.44
N GLN A 136 9.70 5.61 8.31
CA GLN A 136 9.05 5.36 7.04
C GLN A 136 9.19 6.56 6.11
N GLU A 137 9.85 6.34 4.98
CA GLU A 137 9.94 7.29 3.87
C GLU A 137 9.00 6.84 2.73
N GLY A 138 8.37 7.79 2.05
CA GLY A 138 7.55 7.50 0.86
C GLY A 138 6.35 6.59 1.15
N ALA A 139 5.57 6.91 2.19
CA ALA A 139 4.32 6.19 2.47
C ALA A 139 3.34 6.34 1.31
N GLU A 140 2.83 5.21 0.80
CA GLU A 140 1.96 5.16 -0.38
C GLU A 140 0.63 4.49 -0.04
N ASP A 141 -0.42 4.93 -0.74
CA ASP A 141 -1.73 4.28 -0.73
C ASP A 141 -1.77 3.15 -1.76
N LEU A 142 -2.45 2.05 -1.42
CA LEU A 142 -2.69 0.92 -2.32
C LEU A 142 -4.11 0.39 -2.09
N GLU A 143 -5.04 0.80 -2.94
CA GLU A 143 -6.41 0.29 -2.91
C GLU A 143 -6.49 -1.07 -3.60
N VAL A 144 -7.02 -2.07 -2.90
CA VAL A 144 -7.32 -3.41 -3.43
C VAL A 144 -8.75 -3.77 -3.11
N ILE A 145 -9.36 -4.61 -3.96
CA ILE A 145 -10.66 -5.21 -3.68
C ILE A 145 -10.41 -6.58 -3.07
N ILE A 146 -10.85 -6.78 -1.82
CA ILE A 146 -10.76 -8.07 -1.15
C ILE A 146 -12.11 -8.76 -1.28
N GLU A 147 -12.14 -9.86 -2.00
CA GLU A 147 -13.32 -10.69 -2.20
C GLU A 147 -13.82 -11.30 -0.88
N PRO A 148 -15.10 -11.73 -0.78
CA PRO A 148 -15.60 -12.45 0.38
C PRO A 148 -14.72 -13.64 0.77
N GLY A 149 -14.26 -13.66 2.03
CA GLY A 149 -13.33 -14.67 2.53
C GLY A 149 -11.89 -14.53 2.05
N GLY A 150 -11.60 -13.60 1.13
CA GLY A 150 -10.27 -13.26 0.64
C GLY A 150 -9.41 -12.56 1.70
N SER A 151 -8.09 -12.51 1.45
CA SER A 151 -7.14 -11.84 2.34
C SER A 151 -5.90 -11.35 1.61
N GLU A 152 -5.32 -10.26 2.11
CA GLU A 152 -4.03 -9.72 1.72
C GLU A 152 -3.06 -9.79 2.90
N THR A 153 -1.77 -10.05 2.63
CA THR A 153 -0.77 -10.20 3.68
C THR A 153 0.49 -9.43 3.34
N ALA A 154 0.87 -8.52 4.24
CA ALA A 154 2.17 -7.85 4.22
C ALA A 154 3.11 -8.51 5.23
N ARG A 155 4.40 -8.63 4.88
CA ARG A 155 5.45 -9.17 5.74
C ARG A 155 6.54 -8.16 5.95
N PHE A 156 7.07 -8.12 7.17
CA PHE A 156 8.16 -7.24 7.58
C PHE A 156 9.18 -8.02 8.41
N GLN A 157 10.44 -8.08 7.99
CA GLN A 157 11.52 -8.68 8.77
C GLN A 157 12.11 -7.63 9.71
N TRP A 158 11.92 -7.84 11.02
CA TRP A 158 12.45 -6.94 12.05
C TRP A 158 13.93 -7.22 12.31
N GLN A 159 14.77 -6.19 12.20
CA GLN A 159 16.21 -6.28 12.35
C GLN A 159 16.68 -6.29 13.81
N ARG A 160 15.79 -6.54 14.76
CA ARG A 160 16.06 -6.49 16.22
C ARG A 160 16.66 -5.16 16.66
N ASN A 161 16.21 -4.08 16.07
CA ASN A 161 16.60 -2.71 16.40
C ASN A 161 15.48 -1.98 17.12
N ARG A 162 15.82 -0.90 17.83
CA ARG A 162 14.84 0.06 18.32
C ARG A 162 14.61 1.14 17.28
N SER A 163 13.47 1.80 17.38
CA SER A 163 13.17 3.00 16.62
C SER A 163 12.56 4.07 17.50
N ALA A 164 12.67 5.32 17.09
CA ALA A 164 12.05 6.46 17.72
C ALA A 164 11.41 7.37 16.67
N PRO A 165 10.38 8.16 17.04
CA PRO A 165 9.74 9.10 16.13
C PRO A 165 10.75 9.98 15.38
N GLU A 166 10.40 10.34 14.13
CA GLU A 166 11.26 11.14 13.24
C GLU A 166 12.61 10.48 12.93
N CYS A 167 12.66 9.15 13.05
CA CYS A 167 13.89 8.36 12.87
C CYS A 167 15.06 8.83 13.75
N ALA A 168 14.75 9.31 14.96
CA ALA A 168 15.79 9.71 15.90
C ALA A 168 16.70 8.52 16.25
N PRO A 169 18.03 8.70 16.30
CA PRO A 169 18.96 7.62 16.58
C PRO A 169 18.73 7.03 17.97
N VAL A 170 18.76 5.69 18.07
CA VAL A 170 18.65 4.95 19.33
C VAL A 170 19.78 3.92 19.39
N ASP A 171 20.69 4.08 20.33
CA ASP A 171 21.88 3.23 20.46
C ASP A 171 21.63 1.92 21.23
N VAL A 172 20.45 1.77 21.85
CA VAL A 172 20.12 0.58 22.66
C VAL A 172 19.54 -0.51 21.79
N VAL A 173 20.16 -1.70 21.80
CA VAL A 173 19.70 -2.89 21.08
C VAL A 173 18.77 -3.69 21.98
N PRO A 174 17.62 -4.21 21.45
CA PRO A 174 16.76 -5.11 22.19
C PRO A 174 17.48 -6.40 22.60
N GLY A 175 17.45 -6.72 23.92
CA GLY A 175 18.08 -7.92 24.49
C GLY A 175 17.16 -9.14 24.50
N PRO A 176 17.62 -10.27 25.08
CA PRO A 176 16.78 -11.41 25.37
C PRO A 176 15.59 -11.04 26.28
N GLY A 177 14.42 -11.64 26.03
CA GLY A 177 13.22 -11.35 26.82
C GLY A 177 11.93 -11.53 26.04
N GLY A 178 10.81 -11.19 26.71
CA GLY A 178 9.46 -11.26 26.15
C GLY A 178 9.09 -9.96 25.40
N TYR A 179 8.50 -10.13 24.24
CA TYR A 179 8.03 -9.06 23.36
C TYR A 179 6.60 -9.32 22.93
N VAL A 180 5.92 -8.26 22.55
CA VAL A 180 4.57 -8.31 21.99
C VAL A 180 4.57 -7.58 20.64
N PHE A 181 4.11 -8.27 19.62
CA PHE A 181 3.85 -7.68 18.32
C PHE A 181 2.37 -7.32 18.19
N LYS A 182 2.09 -6.13 17.68
CA LYS A 182 0.78 -5.68 17.19
C LYS A 182 0.94 -5.09 15.81
N THR A 183 -0.10 -5.17 15.01
CA THR A 183 -0.12 -4.50 13.71
C THR A 183 -1.39 -3.68 13.54
N ARG A 184 -1.30 -2.66 12.69
CA ARG A 184 -2.40 -1.74 12.42
C ARG A 184 -2.57 -1.56 10.91
N LEU A 185 -3.84 -1.43 10.49
CA LEU A 185 -4.22 -0.94 9.17
C LEU A 185 -5.26 0.18 9.35
N GLY A 186 -4.86 1.42 9.12
CA GLY A 186 -5.65 2.59 9.46
C GLY A 186 -5.99 2.63 10.95
N GLU A 187 -7.29 2.57 11.30
CA GLU A 187 -7.75 2.56 12.70
C GLU A 187 -7.88 1.15 13.29
N ARG A 188 -7.74 0.09 12.46
CA ARG A 188 -7.88 -1.30 12.92
C ARG A 188 -6.57 -1.82 13.46
N ILE A 189 -6.62 -2.40 14.66
CA ILE A 189 -5.46 -2.94 15.37
C ILE A 189 -5.71 -4.44 15.57
N SER A 190 -4.66 -5.27 15.39
CA SER A 190 -4.70 -6.70 15.69
C SER A 190 -4.71 -6.97 17.18
N ASP A 191 -5.05 -8.22 17.54
CA ASP A 191 -4.73 -8.75 18.86
C ASP A 191 -3.20 -8.78 19.09
N GLU A 192 -2.82 -8.97 20.35
CA GLU A 192 -1.43 -9.10 20.76
C GLU A 192 -0.85 -10.46 20.36
N VAL A 193 0.36 -10.44 19.81
CA VAL A 193 1.11 -11.65 19.44
C VAL A 193 2.40 -11.69 20.26
N PRO A 194 2.45 -12.48 21.35
CA PRO A 194 3.66 -12.60 22.16
C PRO A 194 4.72 -13.43 21.45
N PHE A 195 5.99 -13.06 21.63
CA PHE A 195 7.15 -13.83 21.19
C PHE A 195 8.35 -13.57 22.10
N THR A 196 9.39 -14.40 21.99
CA THR A 196 10.57 -14.35 22.86
C THR A 196 11.85 -14.23 22.04
N LEU A 197 12.75 -13.36 22.45
CA LEU A 197 14.15 -13.33 21.98
C LEU A 197 15.05 -14.04 23.00
N GLN A 198 15.99 -14.86 22.50
CA GLN A 198 17.02 -15.54 23.29
C GLN A 198 18.38 -14.87 23.10
#